data_e4bd9a1f80459e9b40445a423f1d770e
#
_entry.id   e4bd9a1f80459e9b40445a423f1d770e
#
_cell.length_a   1.000
_cell.length_b   1.000
_cell.length_c   1.000
_cell.angle_alpha   90.00
_cell.angle_beta   90.00
_cell.angle_gamma   90.00
#
_symmetry.space_group_name_H-M   'P 1'
#
loop_
_entity.id
_entity.type
_entity.pdbx_description
1 polymer ?
#
loop_
_entity_poly.entity_id
_entity_poly.type
_entity_poly.pdbx_seq_one_letter_code
_entity_poly.pdbx_strand_id
1 'polypeptide(L)'
;SDSYDLWNAIDHIWGGDLKQQVQQTGGTLVIRPDSGDPIKVVREALQRLAAKFGTSVNQKGYKLLPSYVRLIQGDGISPASMGKIIEAVIGAGFSSDNITFGMGGGLLQQVNRDTLNFAMKTSSARVDGYWRDVYKDPITSVNKRSKRGRLALVRHQGSFMTIREDELAEQNNLLQDVFLNGELLVDDNF
;
A
#
# COMPACT_ATOMS: atom_id res chain seq x y z
N SER A 1 -9.09 -9.16 15.06
CA SER A 1 -9.17 -10.55 15.57
C SER A 1 -7.93 -11.38 15.30
N ASP A 2 -6.99 -10.91 14.52
CA ASP A 2 -5.85 -11.71 14.06
C ASP A 2 -4.51 -11.40 14.74
N SER A 3 -4.51 -10.62 15.82
CA SER A 3 -3.27 -10.27 16.54
C SER A 3 -2.53 -11.50 17.10
N TYR A 4 -3.23 -12.59 17.32
CA TYR A 4 -2.67 -13.83 17.84
C TYR A 4 -3.09 -15.05 17.03
N ASP A 5 -4.38 -15.39 17.04
CA ASP A 5 -4.93 -16.58 16.37
C ASP A 5 -6.36 -16.31 15.89
N LEU A 6 -6.48 -15.99 14.61
CA LEU A 6 -7.75 -15.76 13.95
C LEU A 6 -8.67 -17.00 13.98
N TRP A 7 -8.07 -18.17 13.80
CA TRP A 7 -8.84 -19.42 13.72
C TRP A 7 -9.41 -19.80 15.06
N ASN A 8 -8.63 -19.67 16.12
CA ASN A 8 -9.12 -19.84 17.48
C ASN A 8 -10.24 -18.83 17.82
N ALA A 9 -10.10 -17.58 17.38
CA ALA A 9 -11.12 -16.58 17.59
C ALA A 9 -12.45 -16.96 16.90
N ILE A 10 -12.41 -17.44 15.64
CA ILE A 10 -13.60 -17.86 14.90
C ILE A 10 -14.19 -19.13 15.51
N ASP A 11 -13.37 -20.16 15.76
CA ASP A 11 -13.85 -21.48 16.11
C ASP A 11 -14.29 -21.63 17.55
N HIS A 12 -13.60 -20.99 18.48
CA HIS A 12 -13.80 -21.20 19.92
C HIS A 12 -14.42 -19.99 20.61
N ILE A 13 -14.00 -18.78 20.26
CA ILE A 13 -14.50 -17.58 20.95
C ILE A 13 -15.86 -17.17 20.33
N TRP A 14 -15.86 -16.70 19.08
CA TRP A 14 -17.09 -16.19 18.45
C TRP A 14 -18.07 -17.29 18.05
N GLY A 15 -17.57 -18.40 17.50
CA GLY A 15 -18.36 -19.55 17.08
C GLY A 15 -18.54 -20.60 18.17
N GLY A 16 -18.01 -20.40 19.36
CA GLY A 16 -18.12 -21.23 20.56
C GLY A 16 -18.70 -20.47 21.73
N ASP A 17 -17.85 -20.00 22.64
CA ASP A 17 -18.23 -19.43 23.94
C ASP A 17 -19.19 -18.24 23.85
N LEU A 18 -19.00 -17.36 22.85
CA LEU A 18 -19.81 -16.16 22.65
C LEU A 18 -20.90 -16.31 21.58
N LYS A 19 -21.06 -17.50 20.98
CA LYS A 19 -21.99 -17.70 19.88
C LYS A 19 -23.42 -17.28 20.19
N GLN A 20 -23.93 -17.65 21.37
CA GLN A 20 -25.29 -17.30 21.79
C GLN A 20 -25.43 -15.78 21.94
N GLN A 21 -24.45 -15.12 22.50
CA GLN A 21 -24.46 -13.66 22.66
C GLN A 21 -24.45 -12.96 21.29
N VAL A 22 -23.62 -13.41 20.35
CA VAL A 22 -23.60 -12.89 18.97
C VAL A 22 -24.99 -12.99 18.32
N GLN A 23 -25.69 -14.11 18.51
CA GLN A 23 -27.04 -14.32 17.97
C GLN A 23 -28.10 -13.42 18.62
N GLN A 24 -27.94 -13.06 19.88
CA GLN A 24 -28.96 -12.33 20.66
C GLN A 24 -28.76 -10.82 20.69
N THR A 25 -27.55 -10.32 20.38
CA THR A 25 -27.21 -8.90 20.53
C THR A 25 -27.93 -7.98 19.56
N GLY A 26 -28.49 -8.50 18.44
CA GLY A 26 -29.12 -7.68 17.40
C GLY A 26 -28.14 -6.86 16.54
N GLY A 27 -26.82 -6.95 16.83
CA GLY A 27 -25.75 -6.34 16.06
C GLY A 27 -25.16 -7.28 15.02
N THR A 28 -24.14 -6.83 14.29
CA THR A 28 -23.42 -7.63 13.33
C THR A 28 -21.99 -7.88 13.80
N LEU A 29 -21.63 -9.16 13.94
CA LEU A 29 -20.24 -9.58 14.12
C LEU A 29 -19.51 -9.44 12.79
N VAL A 30 -18.49 -8.61 12.75
CA VAL A 30 -17.63 -8.45 11.57
C VAL A 30 -16.24 -8.99 11.90
N ILE A 31 -15.85 -10.05 11.19
CA ILE A 31 -14.50 -10.61 11.29
C ILE A 31 -13.60 -9.89 10.30
N ARG A 32 -12.45 -9.37 10.78
CA ARG A 32 -11.45 -8.69 9.96
C ARG A 32 -10.09 -9.38 10.07
N PRO A 33 -9.73 -10.23 9.09
CA PRO A 33 -8.34 -10.67 8.94
C PRO A 33 -7.43 -9.50 8.56
N ASP A 34 -6.19 -9.52 9.03
CA ASP A 34 -5.21 -8.45 8.75
C ASP A 34 -3.82 -9.02 8.43
N SER A 35 -3.72 -10.33 8.20
CA SER A 35 -2.48 -11.02 7.87
C SER A 35 -2.71 -12.25 6.99
N GLY A 36 -1.66 -12.71 6.34
CA GLY A 36 -1.65 -13.87 5.46
C GLY A 36 -2.09 -13.58 4.03
N ASP A 37 -2.21 -14.64 3.23
CA ASP A 37 -2.70 -14.55 1.84
C ASP A 37 -4.20 -14.26 1.84
N PRO A 38 -4.66 -13.11 1.33
CA PRO A 38 -6.08 -12.71 1.44
C PRO A 38 -7.04 -13.71 0.80
N ILE A 39 -6.66 -14.34 -0.31
CA ILE A 39 -7.50 -15.31 -1.02
C ILE A 39 -7.73 -16.54 -0.15
N LYS A 40 -6.67 -17.08 0.43
CA LYS A 40 -6.73 -18.28 1.28
C LYS A 40 -7.45 -17.98 2.58
N VAL A 41 -7.08 -16.87 3.23
CA VAL A 41 -7.63 -16.49 4.54
C VAL A 41 -9.12 -16.18 4.46
N VAL A 42 -9.57 -15.43 3.46
CA VAL A 42 -10.99 -15.11 3.26
C VAL A 42 -11.80 -16.38 3.02
N ARG A 43 -11.33 -17.27 2.13
CA ARG A 43 -12.03 -18.54 1.85
C ARG A 43 -12.15 -19.41 3.10
N GLU A 44 -11.06 -19.60 3.84
CA GLU A 44 -11.07 -20.40 5.06
C GLU A 44 -11.94 -19.77 6.15
N ALA A 45 -11.89 -18.45 6.34
CA ALA A 45 -12.74 -17.77 7.29
C ALA A 45 -14.22 -17.95 6.97
N LEU A 46 -14.64 -17.83 5.70
CA LEU A 46 -16.02 -18.09 5.28
C LEU A 46 -16.44 -19.53 5.56
N GLN A 47 -15.59 -20.51 5.28
CA GLN A 47 -15.87 -21.92 5.54
C GLN A 47 -16.07 -22.20 7.05
N ARG A 48 -15.19 -21.66 7.90
CA ARG A 48 -15.27 -21.80 9.36
C ARG A 48 -16.51 -21.10 9.92
N LEU A 49 -16.77 -19.86 9.49
CA LEU A 49 -17.96 -19.12 9.88
C LEU A 49 -19.25 -19.86 9.47
N ALA A 50 -19.28 -20.42 8.27
CA ALA A 50 -20.40 -21.23 7.80
C ALA A 50 -20.61 -22.50 8.64
N ALA A 51 -19.52 -23.18 9.04
CA ALA A 51 -19.59 -24.35 9.92
C ALA A 51 -20.11 -24.00 11.33
N LYS A 52 -19.76 -22.82 11.83
CA LYS A 52 -20.16 -22.37 13.18
C LYS A 52 -21.56 -21.75 13.24
N PHE A 53 -21.91 -20.91 12.29
CA PHE A 53 -23.15 -20.13 12.30
C PHE A 53 -24.22 -20.62 11.34
N GLY A 54 -23.86 -21.54 10.43
CA GLY A 54 -24.76 -22.02 9.37
C GLY A 54 -24.80 -21.06 8.17
N THR A 55 -25.55 -21.46 7.16
CA THR A 55 -25.77 -20.66 5.95
C THR A 55 -27.19 -20.86 5.44
N SER A 56 -27.71 -19.84 4.74
CA SER A 56 -28.82 -19.97 3.80
C SER A 56 -28.30 -19.98 2.35
N VAL A 57 -29.17 -20.17 1.40
CA VAL A 57 -28.81 -20.11 -0.04
C VAL A 57 -29.61 -18.97 -0.68
N ASN A 58 -28.93 -18.10 -1.42
CA ASN A 58 -29.57 -17.02 -2.14
C ASN A 58 -30.22 -17.50 -3.45
N GLN A 59 -30.96 -16.61 -4.14
CA GLN A 59 -31.66 -16.93 -5.39
C GLN A 59 -30.71 -17.37 -6.53
N LYS A 60 -29.41 -17.06 -6.43
CA LYS A 60 -28.39 -17.47 -7.41
C LYS A 60 -27.67 -18.76 -7.02
N GLY A 61 -28.10 -19.45 -5.96
CA GLY A 61 -27.52 -20.71 -5.52
C GLY A 61 -26.25 -20.57 -4.64
N TYR A 62 -25.86 -19.38 -4.23
CA TYR A 62 -24.69 -19.17 -3.39
C TYR A 62 -25.02 -19.13 -1.89
N LYS A 63 -24.10 -19.63 -1.06
CA LYS A 63 -24.22 -19.64 0.40
C LYS A 63 -24.12 -18.23 0.96
N LEU A 64 -25.03 -17.90 1.86
CA LEU A 64 -25.06 -16.68 2.65
C LEU A 64 -24.90 -17.00 4.12
N LEU A 65 -23.97 -16.35 4.81
CA LEU A 65 -23.91 -16.32 6.28
C LEU A 65 -25.15 -15.61 6.83
N PRO A 66 -25.55 -15.89 8.07
CA PRO A 66 -26.61 -15.14 8.74
C PRO A 66 -26.35 -13.64 8.69
N SER A 67 -27.40 -12.81 8.68
CA SER A 67 -27.28 -11.35 8.55
C SER A 67 -26.42 -10.68 9.62
N TYR A 68 -26.29 -11.32 10.77
CA TYR A 68 -25.49 -10.86 11.91
C TYR A 68 -24.01 -11.32 11.88
N VAL A 69 -23.55 -11.97 10.78
CA VAL A 69 -22.14 -12.37 10.62
C VAL A 69 -21.64 -11.92 9.25
N ARG A 70 -20.57 -11.16 9.22
CA ARG A 70 -19.94 -10.67 7.97
C ARG A 70 -18.42 -10.74 8.07
N LEU A 71 -17.78 -10.68 6.92
CA LEU A 71 -16.33 -10.60 6.78
C LEU A 71 -15.94 -9.27 6.13
N ILE A 72 -14.86 -8.66 6.59
CA ILE A 72 -14.24 -7.52 5.92
C ILE A 72 -12.77 -7.83 5.65
N GLN A 73 -12.33 -7.66 4.41
CA GLN A 73 -10.92 -7.73 4.05
C GLN A 73 -10.43 -6.32 3.74
N GLY A 74 -9.44 -5.86 4.50
CA GLY A 74 -8.92 -4.48 4.41
C GLY A 74 -7.42 -4.41 4.17
N ASP A 75 -6.69 -5.52 4.26
CA ASP A 75 -5.25 -5.55 4.03
C ASP A 75 -4.92 -5.87 2.56
N GLY A 76 -4.02 -5.07 1.98
CA GLY A 76 -3.50 -5.29 0.62
C GLY A 76 -4.55 -5.19 -0.50
N ILE A 77 -5.65 -4.46 -0.28
CA ILE A 77 -6.74 -4.37 -1.25
C ILE A 77 -6.43 -3.36 -2.36
N SER A 78 -6.56 -3.83 -3.58
CA SER A 78 -6.53 -3.07 -4.82
C SER A 78 -7.65 -3.55 -5.74
N PRO A 79 -8.03 -2.84 -6.81
CA PRO A 79 -9.02 -3.33 -7.77
C PRO A 79 -8.69 -4.73 -8.32
N ALA A 80 -7.42 -5.01 -8.58
CA ALA A 80 -6.96 -6.30 -9.09
C ALA A 80 -7.05 -7.42 -8.04
N SER A 81 -6.65 -7.16 -6.77
CA SER A 81 -6.73 -8.16 -5.70
C SER A 81 -8.17 -8.43 -5.30
N MET A 82 -9.04 -7.41 -5.31
CA MET A 82 -10.46 -7.55 -5.03
C MET A 82 -11.15 -8.53 -6.00
N GLY A 83 -10.88 -8.41 -7.30
CA GLY A 83 -11.42 -9.32 -8.31
C GLY A 83 -11.05 -10.77 -8.01
N LYS A 84 -9.79 -11.06 -7.73
CA LYS A 84 -9.30 -12.40 -7.41
C LYS A 84 -9.91 -12.97 -6.12
N ILE A 85 -10.13 -12.15 -5.11
CA ILE A 85 -10.77 -12.57 -3.86
C ILE A 85 -12.24 -12.91 -4.13
N ILE A 86 -12.97 -12.09 -4.88
CA ILE A 86 -14.38 -12.35 -5.23
C ILE A 86 -14.50 -13.65 -6.04
N GLU A 87 -13.64 -13.87 -7.03
CA GLU A 87 -13.59 -15.12 -7.80
C GLU A 87 -13.40 -16.34 -6.90
N ALA A 88 -12.50 -16.25 -5.93
CA ALA A 88 -12.26 -17.35 -4.98
C ALA A 88 -13.44 -17.58 -4.03
N VAL A 89 -14.14 -16.53 -3.59
CA VAL A 89 -15.36 -16.61 -2.77
C VAL A 89 -16.47 -17.30 -3.54
N ILE A 90 -16.72 -16.87 -4.78
CA ILE A 90 -17.74 -17.46 -5.66
C ILE A 90 -17.37 -18.91 -6.01
N GLY A 91 -16.12 -19.18 -6.35
CA GLY A 91 -15.62 -20.52 -6.63
C GLY A 91 -15.74 -21.49 -5.45
N ALA A 92 -15.75 -20.98 -4.22
CA ALA A 92 -16.02 -21.76 -3.00
C ALA A 92 -17.53 -21.92 -2.69
N GLY A 93 -18.42 -21.41 -3.55
CA GLY A 93 -19.87 -21.50 -3.43
C GLY A 93 -20.50 -20.48 -2.48
N PHE A 94 -19.77 -19.42 -2.14
CA PHE A 94 -20.29 -18.33 -1.29
C PHE A 94 -20.70 -17.11 -2.11
N SER A 95 -21.74 -16.41 -1.67
CA SER A 95 -22.12 -15.10 -2.21
C SER A 95 -21.08 -14.03 -1.83
N SER A 96 -20.82 -13.10 -2.75
CA SER A 96 -20.02 -11.89 -2.48
C SER A 96 -20.64 -11.00 -1.39
N ASP A 97 -21.93 -11.14 -1.10
CA ASP A 97 -22.61 -10.40 -0.02
C ASP A 97 -22.10 -10.74 1.39
N ASN A 98 -21.31 -11.81 1.52
CA ASN A 98 -20.70 -12.19 2.80
C ASN A 98 -19.49 -11.34 3.16
N ILE A 99 -18.89 -10.65 2.18
CA ILE A 99 -17.63 -9.91 2.34
C ILE A 99 -17.78 -8.46 1.93
N THR A 100 -17.11 -7.59 2.69
CA THR A 100 -16.91 -6.19 2.36
C THR A 100 -15.40 -5.91 2.26
N PHE A 101 -15.02 -4.95 1.44
CA PHE A 101 -13.62 -4.55 1.29
C PHE A 101 -13.39 -3.18 1.88
N GLY A 102 -12.26 -3.05 2.61
CA GLY A 102 -11.70 -1.77 3.02
C GLY A 102 -10.50 -1.45 2.14
N MET A 103 -10.43 -0.25 1.62
CA MET A 103 -9.29 0.23 0.86
C MET A 103 -8.86 1.59 1.43
N GLY A 104 -7.69 1.61 2.08
CA GLY A 104 -7.11 2.82 2.64
C GLY A 104 -6.10 3.46 1.70
N GLY A 105 -4.82 3.36 2.03
CA GLY A 105 -3.72 3.92 1.25
C GLY A 105 -3.71 3.50 -0.21
N GLY A 106 -4.15 2.29 -0.54
CA GLY A 106 -4.26 1.81 -1.91
C GLY A 106 -5.23 2.59 -2.80
N LEU A 107 -6.19 3.33 -2.22
CA LEU A 107 -7.14 4.15 -2.97
C LEU A 107 -6.55 5.52 -3.33
N LEU A 108 -5.85 6.17 -2.39
CA LEU A 108 -5.43 7.57 -2.50
C LEU A 108 -3.92 7.76 -2.58
N GLN A 109 -3.13 6.74 -2.24
CA GLN A 109 -1.68 6.83 -2.08
C GLN A 109 -0.92 5.79 -2.92
N GLN A 110 -1.40 5.49 -4.11
CA GLN A 110 -0.69 4.57 -5.02
C GLN A 110 0.49 5.22 -5.73
N VAL A 111 0.58 6.53 -5.71
CA VAL A 111 1.74 7.25 -6.23
C VAL A 111 2.93 6.98 -5.32
N ASN A 112 3.96 6.34 -5.86
CA ASN A 112 5.21 6.14 -5.15
C ASN A 112 6.36 6.80 -5.90
N ARG A 113 7.39 7.19 -5.17
CA ARG A 113 8.56 7.88 -5.72
C ARG A 113 9.31 7.04 -6.77
N ASP A 114 9.27 5.72 -6.65
CA ASP A 114 10.05 4.82 -7.50
C ASP A 114 9.46 4.72 -8.91
N THR A 115 8.13 4.76 -9.03
CA THR A 115 7.43 4.82 -10.32
C THR A 115 7.79 6.08 -11.11
N LEU A 116 7.92 7.23 -10.42
CA LEU A 116 8.24 8.52 -11.02
C LEU A 116 9.73 8.84 -10.97
N ASN A 117 10.56 7.95 -10.40
CA ASN A 117 11.98 8.14 -10.18
C ASN A 117 12.33 9.38 -9.33
N PHE A 118 11.45 9.78 -8.42
CA PHE A 118 11.70 10.89 -7.51
C PHE A 118 12.63 10.44 -6.38
N ALA A 119 13.79 11.10 -6.29
CA ALA A 119 14.72 10.90 -5.20
C ALA A 119 15.45 12.21 -4.88
N MET A 120 15.57 12.50 -3.58
CA MET A 120 16.45 13.56 -3.09
C MET A 120 17.70 12.92 -2.49
N LYS A 121 18.86 13.30 -3.00
CA LYS A 121 20.15 12.77 -2.55
C LYS A 121 21.19 13.89 -2.59
N THR A 122 22.04 13.93 -1.56
CA THR A 122 23.23 14.78 -1.57
C THR A 122 24.13 14.37 -2.73
N SER A 123 24.53 15.30 -3.56
CA SER A 123 25.45 15.09 -4.68
C SER A 123 26.84 15.68 -4.43
N SER A 124 26.95 16.67 -3.54
CA SER A 124 28.22 17.24 -3.11
C SER A 124 28.15 17.74 -1.66
N ALA A 125 29.29 17.83 -1.02
CA ALA A 125 29.42 18.42 0.31
C ALA A 125 30.69 19.28 0.37
N ARG A 126 30.67 20.37 1.16
CA ARG A 126 31.83 21.16 1.44
C ARG A 126 32.43 20.76 2.79
N VAL A 127 33.65 20.20 2.76
CA VAL A 127 34.35 19.70 3.94
C VAL A 127 35.70 20.40 4.01
N ASP A 128 36.00 21.04 5.12
CA ASP A 128 37.23 21.79 5.34
C ASP A 128 37.52 22.86 4.24
N GLY A 129 36.45 23.49 3.74
CA GLY A 129 36.54 24.47 2.67
C GLY A 129 36.57 23.92 1.26
N TYR A 130 36.70 22.63 1.06
CA TYR A 130 36.82 21.97 -0.25
C TYR A 130 35.54 21.21 -0.62
N TRP A 131 35.10 21.31 -1.88
CA TRP A 131 34.01 20.55 -2.41
C TRP A 131 34.40 19.09 -2.68
N ARG A 132 33.56 18.16 -2.23
CA ARG A 132 33.71 16.72 -2.45
C ARG A 132 32.46 16.17 -3.07
N ASP A 133 32.63 15.29 -4.04
CA ASP A 133 31.51 14.55 -4.64
C ASP A 133 30.95 13.56 -3.63
N VAL A 134 29.61 13.53 -3.49
CA VAL A 134 28.88 12.55 -2.70
C VAL A 134 27.96 11.77 -3.64
N TYR A 135 28.08 10.46 -3.62
CA TYR A 135 27.28 9.63 -4.52
C TYR A 135 27.14 8.22 -4.01
N LYS A 136 26.14 7.54 -4.57
CA LYS A 136 25.93 6.10 -4.40
C LYS A 136 26.12 5.41 -5.75
N ASP A 137 26.98 4.39 -5.78
CA ASP A 137 27.29 3.61 -6.98
C ASP A 137 27.44 2.13 -6.61
N PRO A 138 26.33 1.44 -6.26
CA PRO A 138 26.37 0.05 -5.83
C PRO A 138 26.66 -0.87 -7.02
N ILE A 139 27.61 -1.78 -6.86
CA ILE A 139 28.01 -2.76 -7.88
C ILE A 139 26.84 -3.64 -8.30
N THR A 140 25.94 -3.96 -7.37
CA THR A 140 24.83 -4.90 -7.59
C THR A 140 23.57 -4.28 -8.17
N SER A 141 23.51 -2.95 -8.38
CA SER A 141 22.29 -2.28 -8.83
C SER A 141 22.59 -0.94 -9.52
N VAL A 142 22.79 -1.01 -10.82
CA VAL A 142 23.09 0.17 -11.67
C VAL A 142 21.96 1.23 -11.57
N ASN A 143 20.69 0.80 -11.44
CA ASN A 143 19.53 1.70 -11.32
C ASN A 143 19.53 2.51 -10.02
N LYS A 144 20.39 2.17 -9.05
CA LYS A 144 20.53 2.92 -7.78
C LYS A 144 21.69 3.89 -7.78
N ARG A 145 22.42 4.02 -8.89
CA ARG A 145 23.46 5.04 -9.06
C ARG A 145 22.87 6.43 -8.92
N SER A 146 23.53 7.28 -8.14
CA SER A 146 23.14 8.68 -8.00
C SER A 146 24.07 9.60 -8.79
N LYS A 147 23.56 10.75 -9.20
CA LYS A 147 24.38 11.83 -9.74
C LYS A 147 25.37 12.33 -8.68
N ARG A 148 26.52 12.84 -9.09
CA ARG A 148 27.60 13.29 -8.19
C ARG A 148 28.16 14.64 -8.58
N GLY A 149 28.65 15.37 -7.60
CA GLY A 149 29.30 16.68 -7.77
C GLY A 149 28.32 17.85 -7.68
N ARG A 150 28.82 19.04 -7.81
CA ARG A 150 28.01 20.25 -7.99
C ARG A 150 27.36 20.18 -9.36
N LEU A 151 26.05 20.29 -9.39
CA LEU A 151 25.24 20.02 -10.58
C LEU A 151 24.55 21.29 -11.05
N ALA A 152 24.35 21.39 -12.36
CA ALA A 152 23.52 22.37 -13.01
C ALA A 152 22.50 21.66 -13.90
N LEU A 153 21.34 22.26 -14.06
CA LEU A 153 20.31 21.84 -15.01
C LEU A 153 20.26 22.82 -16.16
N VAL A 154 20.39 22.33 -17.37
CA VAL A 154 20.34 23.17 -18.56
C VAL A 154 19.29 22.63 -19.56
N ARG A 155 18.85 23.49 -20.44
CA ARG A 155 18.01 23.08 -21.58
C ARG A 155 18.87 22.85 -22.81
N HIS A 156 18.84 21.66 -23.35
CA HIS A 156 19.58 21.28 -24.54
C HIS A 156 18.65 20.59 -25.54
N GLN A 157 18.55 21.11 -26.75
CA GLN A 157 17.71 20.57 -27.85
C GLN A 157 16.26 20.23 -27.40
N GLY A 158 15.64 21.11 -26.62
CA GLY A 158 14.26 20.94 -26.16
C GLY A 158 14.07 20.01 -24.96
N SER A 159 15.14 19.36 -24.48
CA SER A 159 15.14 18.48 -23.31
C SER A 159 15.93 19.07 -22.16
N PHE A 160 15.68 18.58 -20.94
CA PHE A 160 16.48 18.93 -19.76
C PHE A 160 17.67 18.00 -19.62
N MET A 161 18.84 18.56 -19.36
CA MET A 161 20.08 17.80 -19.16
C MET A 161 20.76 18.27 -17.87
N THR A 162 21.19 17.33 -17.04
CA THR A 162 22.02 17.62 -15.87
C THR A 162 23.49 17.53 -16.27
N ILE A 163 24.24 18.58 -15.99
CA ILE A 163 25.68 18.68 -16.20
C ILE A 163 26.38 19.01 -14.87
N ARG A 164 27.69 18.96 -14.84
CA ARG A 164 28.45 19.51 -13.72
C ARG A 164 28.46 21.04 -13.80
N GLU A 165 28.50 21.70 -12.67
CA GLU A 165 28.50 23.17 -12.60
C GLU A 165 29.75 23.78 -13.29
N ASP A 166 30.89 23.11 -13.21
CA ASP A 166 32.12 23.50 -13.91
C ASP A 166 32.06 23.36 -15.44
N GLU A 167 31.06 22.63 -15.94
CA GLU A 167 30.78 22.47 -17.39
C GLU A 167 29.72 23.46 -17.91
N LEU A 168 29.20 24.34 -17.02
CA LEU A 168 28.05 25.20 -17.36
C LEU A 168 28.36 26.22 -18.47
N ALA A 169 29.61 26.69 -18.58
CA ALA A 169 30.05 27.71 -19.53
C ALA A 169 29.11 28.94 -19.51
N GLU A 170 28.61 29.36 -20.65
CA GLU A 170 27.68 30.50 -20.80
C GLU A 170 26.19 30.10 -20.68
N GLN A 171 25.88 28.84 -20.38
CA GLN A 171 24.51 28.37 -20.28
C GLN A 171 23.90 28.81 -18.94
N ASN A 172 22.59 29.06 -18.95
CA ASN A 172 21.86 29.40 -17.74
C ASN A 172 21.55 28.13 -16.92
N ASN A 173 21.95 28.12 -15.65
CA ASN A 173 21.55 27.09 -14.71
C ASN A 173 20.08 27.30 -14.30
N LEU A 174 19.24 26.31 -14.57
CA LEU A 174 17.81 26.33 -14.23
C LEU A 174 17.52 25.92 -12.78
N LEU A 175 18.53 25.36 -12.06
CA LEU A 175 18.39 25.11 -10.63
C LEU A 175 18.47 26.44 -9.88
N GLN A 176 17.61 26.57 -8.89
CA GLN A 176 17.59 27.72 -7.97
C GLN A 176 17.61 27.22 -6.53
N ASP A 177 18.17 28.03 -5.65
CA ASP A 177 18.13 27.75 -4.22
C ASP A 177 16.71 27.99 -3.72
N VAL A 178 16.06 26.94 -3.26
CA VAL A 178 14.69 26.99 -2.72
C VAL A 178 14.67 26.97 -1.19
N PHE A 179 15.74 26.49 -0.59
CA PHE A 179 15.91 26.43 0.86
C PHE A 179 17.39 26.59 1.23
N LEU A 180 17.71 27.50 2.13
CA LEU A 180 19.07 27.76 2.55
C LEU A 180 19.14 28.09 4.05
N ASN A 181 20.02 27.40 4.79
CA ASN A 181 20.31 27.65 6.20
C ASN A 181 19.07 27.72 7.12
N GLY A 182 18.04 26.94 6.84
CA GLY A 182 16.80 26.92 7.61
C GLY A 182 15.72 27.86 7.08
N GLU A 183 15.98 28.61 6.01
CA GLU A 183 15.04 29.55 5.41
C GLU A 183 14.51 29.01 4.07
N LEU A 184 13.18 29.09 3.88
CA LEU A 184 12.51 28.83 2.61
C LEU A 184 12.65 30.08 1.72
N LEU A 185 13.39 29.96 0.62
CA LEU A 185 13.65 31.08 -0.30
C LEU A 185 12.61 31.20 -1.40
N VAL A 186 12.01 30.08 -1.79
CA VAL A 186 10.98 30.03 -2.82
C VAL A 186 9.81 29.21 -2.29
N ASP A 187 8.64 29.84 -2.25
CA ASP A 187 7.36 29.21 -1.86
C ASP A 187 6.42 29.25 -3.07
N ASP A 188 6.39 28.16 -3.83
CA ASP A 188 5.52 28.05 -4.99
C ASP A 188 4.10 27.68 -4.50
N ASN A 189 3.18 28.61 -4.60
CA ASN A 189 1.75 28.34 -4.40
C ASN A 189 1.18 27.69 -5.67
N PHE A 190 0.66 26.49 -5.51
CA PHE A 190 -0.08 25.76 -6.56
C PHE A 190 -1.54 26.18 -6.61
#